data_7342e3e475dbfb7c57359d610766cb23
#
_entry.id   7342e3e475dbfb7c57359d610766cb23
#
_cell.length_a   1.000
_cell.length_b   1.000
_cell.length_c   1.000
_cell.angle_alpha   90.00
_cell.angle_beta   90.00
_cell.angle_gamma   90.00
#
_symmetry.space_group_name_H-M   'P 1'
#
loop_
_entity.id
_entity.type
_entity.pdbx_description
1 polymer ?
#
loop_
_entity_poly.entity_id
_entity_poly.type
_entity_poly.pdbx_seq_one_letter_code
_entity_poly.pdbx_strand_id
1 'polypeptide(L)'
;MFILRIPFFRNLYPKIGSFKRRAIMGGKLNDMTRLSRYLATAVLGLTLIWAPLLGYLETAPLSYRSTTSLIMPGSGASASMNLTGIGQASSYANSAFANNSVSPTETYKRLLGADRIVDAAAASLDLSRSSLGQPRVRLIDQTSLIHFETAGPTPQDAQARGDAILAAFFTELDALRTDEADTRQYSGLKAIADYRASVADTRTQIQALQTSSGLFSVNQYEVLLDQHFRLNDHIMVERANLSDLAAATASLEAQLGLDAVIAAATLKLFANTAYTALLEEIANTEIALTDASAQRYGSRHPRMQAAQAARDQFASVALPLAQSITGLDAEALSNIDLSPDGARAQLLAELVLMHVEVSGATEQLVTLEIQKADGQQVLISFSPTAAKMQDLERDFSVAEAVFASAIARAQSSKSDVYASYPLVQVLENPSLPDEPSSPNRKIVISAGIVASLMLLCSLVIGWIRISLISRLMCKHD
;
A
#
# COMPACT_ATOMS: atom_id res chain seq x y z
N MET A 1 50.40 2.05 -32.63
CA MET A 1 51.33 1.33 -33.50
C MET A 1 52.10 2.37 -34.30
N PHE A 2 53.17 2.93 -33.69
CA PHE A 2 54.05 3.89 -34.37
C PHE A 2 55.42 3.26 -34.48
N ILE A 3 55.74 2.84 -35.66
CA ILE A 3 57.10 2.32 -36.02
C ILE A 3 57.95 3.54 -36.30
N LEU A 4 58.83 3.87 -35.34
CA LEU A 4 59.87 4.86 -35.53
C LEU A 4 60.93 4.28 -36.47
N ARG A 5 60.88 4.66 -37.76
CA ARG A 5 61.93 4.36 -38.71
C ARG A 5 63.10 5.35 -38.43
N ILE A 6 64.12 4.85 -37.74
CA ILE A 6 65.41 5.56 -37.57
C ILE A 6 66.27 5.29 -38.83
N PRO A 7 66.52 6.32 -39.64
CA PRO A 7 67.27 6.07 -40.93
C PRO A 7 68.80 5.88 -40.79
N PHE A 8 69.28 5.86 -39.53
CA PHE A 8 70.72 5.86 -39.29
C PHE A 8 71.45 4.46 -39.45
N PHE A 9 70.72 3.39 -39.52
CA PHE A 9 71.28 2.05 -39.50
C PHE A 9 71.50 1.40 -40.88
N ARG A 10 71.14 2.07 -41.99
CA ARG A 10 71.20 1.43 -43.33
C ARG A 10 72.56 1.30 -43.92
N ASN A 11 73.57 2.06 -43.52
CA ASN A 11 74.92 2.05 -44.01
C ASN A 11 75.95 1.24 -43.21
N LEU A 12 75.60 0.75 -42.04
CA LEU A 12 76.49 -0.09 -41.17
C LEU A 12 76.32 -1.59 -41.37
N TYR A 13 75.28 -2.03 -42.05
CA TYR A 13 74.99 -3.44 -42.19
C TYR A 13 75.99 -4.27 -43.07
N PRO A 14 76.59 -3.77 -44.16
CA PRO A 14 77.48 -4.61 -44.95
C PRO A 14 78.84 -4.85 -44.23
N LYS A 15 79.33 -3.91 -43.43
CA LYS A 15 80.65 -4.09 -42.76
C LYS A 15 80.53 -4.96 -41.47
N ILE A 16 79.47 -4.91 -40.76
CA ILE A 16 79.24 -5.74 -39.56
C ILE A 16 78.94 -7.17 -39.94
N GLY A 17 78.22 -7.41 -41.02
CA GLY A 17 77.96 -8.75 -41.55
C GLY A 17 79.24 -9.48 -42.07
N SER A 18 80.13 -8.77 -42.69
CA SER A 18 81.39 -9.33 -43.12
C SER A 18 82.37 -9.57 -41.96
N PHE A 19 82.37 -8.72 -40.95
CA PHE A 19 83.17 -8.93 -39.74
C PHE A 19 82.61 -10.08 -38.85
N LYS A 20 81.32 -10.19 -38.66
CA LYS A 20 80.67 -11.31 -37.99
C LYS A 20 80.92 -12.64 -38.76
N ARG A 21 80.83 -12.62 -40.09
CA ARG A 21 81.05 -13.79 -40.92
C ARG A 21 82.53 -14.24 -40.90
N ARG A 22 83.51 -13.31 -40.93
CA ARG A 22 84.95 -13.62 -40.82
C ARG A 22 85.32 -14.04 -39.41
N ALA A 23 84.72 -13.49 -38.35
CA ALA A 23 84.98 -13.83 -36.97
C ALA A 23 84.44 -15.25 -36.58
N ILE A 24 83.33 -15.67 -37.23
CA ILE A 24 82.64 -16.93 -36.91
C ILE A 24 83.11 -18.03 -37.92
N MET A 25 83.32 -17.72 -39.18
CA MET A 25 83.73 -18.72 -40.27
C MET A 25 85.21 -19.00 -40.36
N GLY A 26 86.05 -18.41 -39.54
CA GLY A 26 87.46 -18.73 -39.45
C GLY A 26 88.11 -19.29 -40.69
N GLY A 27 88.80 -18.48 -41.54
CA GLY A 27 89.79 -19.03 -42.44
C GLY A 27 90.90 -19.72 -41.63
N LYS A 28 91.59 -20.69 -42.18
CA LYS A 28 92.66 -21.55 -41.59
C LYS A 28 93.37 -20.92 -40.39
N LEU A 29 92.79 -20.99 -39.21
CA LEU A 29 93.34 -20.50 -37.93
C LEU A 29 93.32 -21.68 -36.94
N ASN A 30 94.46 -21.92 -36.27
CA ASN A 30 94.59 -22.93 -35.26
C ASN A 30 93.44 -22.86 -34.22
N ASP A 31 92.99 -23.98 -33.64
CA ASP A 31 91.86 -24.08 -32.69
C ASP A 31 92.04 -23.15 -31.46
N MET A 32 93.25 -22.83 -31.09
CA MET A 32 93.54 -21.85 -30.05
C MET A 32 93.07 -20.40 -30.37
N THR A 33 93.21 -19.98 -31.63
CA THR A 33 92.71 -18.65 -32.07
C THR A 33 91.19 -18.57 -32.22
N ARG A 34 90.56 -19.72 -32.50
CA ARG A 34 89.08 -19.81 -32.50
C ARG A 34 88.51 -19.71 -31.05
N LEU A 35 89.10 -20.41 -30.10
CA LEU A 35 88.70 -20.36 -28.70
C LEU A 35 88.76 -18.92 -28.16
N SER A 36 89.89 -18.20 -28.44
CA SER A 36 90.03 -16.81 -27.99
C SER A 36 88.94 -15.87 -28.56
N ARG A 37 88.51 -16.07 -29.80
CA ARG A 37 87.43 -15.28 -30.47
C ARG A 37 86.05 -15.59 -29.88
N TYR A 38 85.72 -16.85 -29.65
CA TYR A 38 84.51 -17.26 -29.01
C TYR A 38 84.44 -16.80 -27.56
N LEU A 39 85.58 -16.85 -26.88
CA LEU A 39 85.71 -16.35 -25.54
C LEU A 39 85.53 -14.82 -25.48
N ALA A 40 86.13 -14.09 -26.42
CA ALA A 40 85.97 -12.64 -26.56
C ALA A 40 84.50 -12.24 -26.86
N THR A 41 83.84 -13.00 -27.75
CA THR A 41 82.40 -12.76 -28.07
C THR A 41 81.52 -13.16 -26.94
N ALA A 42 81.83 -14.19 -26.11
CA ALA A 42 81.11 -14.52 -24.91
C ALA A 42 81.25 -13.45 -23.84
N VAL A 43 82.46 -12.97 -23.58
CA VAL A 43 82.72 -11.89 -22.59
C VAL A 43 82.00 -10.59 -23.03
N LEU A 44 82.14 -10.22 -24.32
CA LEU A 44 81.50 -9.03 -24.87
C LEU A 44 79.96 -9.14 -24.78
N GLY A 45 79.38 -10.32 -25.06
CA GLY A 45 77.96 -10.59 -24.97
C GLY A 45 77.47 -10.59 -23.53
N LEU A 46 78.21 -11.17 -22.60
CA LEU A 46 77.91 -11.14 -21.17
C LEU A 46 77.95 -9.71 -20.61
N THR A 47 79.01 -8.94 -20.97
CA THR A 47 79.06 -7.52 -20.55
C THR A 47 77.91 -6.69 -21.11
N LEU A 48 77.50 -6.94 -22.36
CA LEU A 48 76.36 -6.25 -22.95
C LEU A 48 75.01 -6.60 -22.31
N ILE A 49 74.89 -7.80 -21.71
CA ILE A 49 73.69 -8.21 -20.99
C ILE A 49 73.72 -7.64 -19.54
N TRP A 50 74.85 -7.85 -18.82
CA TRP A 50 74.91 -7.55 -17.41
C TRP A 50 75.15 -6.06 -17.10
N ALA A 51 75.89 -5.29 -17.94
CA ALA A 51 76.14 -3.91 -17.70
C ALA A 51 74.82 -3.05 -17.62
N PRO A 52 73.86 -3.12 -18.57
CA PRO A 52 72.59 -2.40 -18.46
C PRO A 52 71.71 -2.93 -17.36
N LEU A 53 71.73 -4.25 -17.06
CA LEU A 53 70.93 -4.83 -15.98
C LEU A 53 71.43 -4.37 -14.60
N LEU A 54 72.76 -4.36 -14.36
CA LEU A 54 73.31 -3.84 -13.12
C LEU A 54 73.11 -2.33 -12.98
N GLY A 55 73.36 -1.60 -14.08
CA GLY A 55 73.06 -0.14 -14.13
C GLY A 55 71.59 0.17 -13.80
N TYR A 56 70.64 -0.63 -14.35
CA TYR A 56 69.22 -0.48 -14.03
C TYR A 56 68.94 -0.78 -12.51
N LEU A 57 69.52 -1.81 -11.94
CA LEU A 57 69.35 -2.16 -10.53
C LEU A 57 69.91 -1.10 -9.57
N GLU A 58 70.93 -0.34 -9.99
CA GLU A 58 71.53 0.71 -9.17
C GLU A 58 70.86 2.08 -9.34
N THR A 59 70.35 2.39 -10.57
CA THR A 59 69.84 3.70 -10.89
C THR A 59 68.30 3.80 -10.84
N ALA A 60 67.59 2.68 -10.91
CA ALA A 60 66.12 2.70 -10.87
C ALA A 60 65.61 3.15 -9.51
N PRO A 61 64.64 4.08 -9.45
CA PRO A 61 64.05 4.53 -8.21
C PRO A 61 63.36 3.37 -7.47
N LEU A 62 63.65 3.27 -6.18
CA LEU A 62 63.00 2.29 -5.32
C LEU A 62 61.53 2.67 -5.13
N SER A 63 60.64 1.68 -5.25
CA SER A 63 59.23 1.85 -4.99
C SER A 63 58.76 0.78 -4.00
N TYR A 64 58.15 1.20 -2.96
CA TYR A 64 57.57 0.34 -1.90
C TYR A 64 56.07 0.32 -2.09
N ARG A 65 55.39 -0.80 -1.75
CA ARG A 65 53.97 -0.97 -1.91
C ARG A 65 53.36 -1.38 -0.56
N SER A 66 52.46 -0.52 -0.09
CA SER A 66 51.62 -0.80 1.08
C SER A 66 50.30 -1.39 0.61
N THR A 67 49.82 -2.40 1.33
CA THR A 67 48.54 -3.10 1.06
C THR A 67 47.56 -2.87 2.20
N THR A 68 46.32 -2.67 1.87
CA THR A 68 45.19 -2.44 2.79
C THR A 68 44.02 -3.32 2.39
N SER A 69 43.33 -3.89 3.39
CA SER A 69 42.16 -4.75 3.16
C SER A 69 40.94 -4.17 3.84
N LEU A 70 39.87 -4.04 3.10
CA LEU A 70 38.56 -3.65 3.59
C LEU A 70 37.57 -4.82 3.47
N ILE A 71 36.67 -4.95 4.43
CA ILE A 71 35.60 -5.95 4.43
C ILE A 71 34.25 -5.26 4.53
N MET A 72 33.28 -5.77 3.76
CA MET A 72 31.88 -5.38 3.90
C MET A 72 31.11 -6.53 4.57
N PRO A 73 30.70 -6.38 5.84
CA PRO A 73 29.79 -7.33 6.46
C PRO A 73 28.45 -7.32 5.71
N GLY A 74 27.85 -8.51 5.52
CA GLY A 74 26.60 -8.65 4.77
C GLY A 74 25.46 -7.83 5.39
N SER A 75 24.70 -7.13 4.56
CA SER A 75 23.50 -6.40 4.96
C SER A 75 22.34 -7.37 5.21
N GLY A 76 21.91 -7.51 6.45
CA GLY A 76 20.74 -8.30 6.80
C GLY A 76 19.98 -7.67 7.95
N ALA A 77 18.93 -6.91 7.68
CA ALA A 77 17.81 -6.72 8.60
C ALA A 77 16.58 -6.19 7.84
N SER A 78 15.52 -7.00 7.78
CA SER A 78 14.18 -6.54 7.44
C SER A 78 13.46 -6.16 8.76
N ALA A 79 12.91 -4.96 8.83
CA ALA A 79 12.06 -4.55 9.94
C ALA A 79 10.59 -4.60 9.51
N SER A 80 9.75 -5.36 10.24
CA SER A 80 8.30 -5.34 10.09
C SER A 80 7.69 -4.66 11.31
N MET A 81 6.81 -3.68 11.09
CA MET A 81 6.00 -3.06 12.13
C MET A 81 4.54 -3.43 11.96
N ASN A 82 3.91 -3.89 13.04
CA ASN A 82 2.47 -4.17 13.09
C ASN A 82 1.77 -2.95 13.71
N LEU A 83 0.96 -2.25 12.92
CA LEU A 83 0.13 -1.14 13.40
C LEU A 83 -1.25 -1.67 13.75
N THR A 84 -1.59 -1.66 15.03
CA THR A 84 -2.89 -2.10 15.54
C THR A 84 -4.01 -1.27 14.89
N GLY A 85 -4.87 -1.94 14.11
CA GLY A 85 -6.04 -1.34 13.46
C GLY A 85 -5.89 -0.89 12.01
N ILE A 86 -4.68 -0.82 11.45
CA ILE A 86 -4.43 -0.30 10.08
C ILE A 86 -3.76 -1.35 9.18
N GLY A 87 -3.29 -2.50 9.75
CA GLY A 87 -2.62 -3.56 9.00
C GLY A 87 -1.11 -3.60 9.19
N GLN A 88 -0.49 -4.58 8.54
CA GLN A 88 0.94 -4.84 8.63
C GLN A 88 1.69 -4.01 7.58
N ALA A 89 2.46 -3.01 8.00
CA ALA A 89 3.39 -2.30 7.13
C ALA A 89 4.75 -3.01 7.19
N SER A 90 5.09 -3.75 6.15
CA SER A 90 6.44 -4.31 5.98
C SER A 90 7.27 -3.31 5.16
N SER A 91 8.30 -2.75 5.77
CA SER A 91 9.31 -1.97 5.07
C SER A 91 10.47 -2.89 4.75
N TYR A 92 10.62 -3.27 3.48
CA TYR A 92 11.87 -3.79 2.98
C TYR A 92 12.77 -2.57 2.71
N ALA A 93 13.90 -2.49 3.40
CA ALA A 93 14.96 -1.57 3.01
C ALA A 93 15.45 -2.01 1.63
N ASN A 94 14.89 -1.45 0.58
CA ASN A 94 15.38 -1.63 -0.77
C ASN A 94 16.71 -0.85 -0.88
N SER A 95 17.78 -1.48 -0.41
CA SER A 95 19.13 -1.04 -0.76
C SER A 95 19.22 -1.02 -2.30
N ALA A 96 19.84 0.01 -2.87
CA ALA A 96 20.17 0.05 -4.29
C ALA A 96 20.95 -1.22 -4.75
N PHE A 97 21.50 -1.95 -3.80
CA PHE A 97 22.26 -3.19 -3.95
C PHE A 97 21.44 -4.47 -3.72
N ALA A 98 20.13 -4.36 -3.44
CA ALA A 98 19.24 -5.52 -3.27
C ALA A 98 19.03 -6.30 -4.57
N ASN A 99 19.24 -5.66 -5.71
CA ASN A 99 19.26 -6.31 -7.01
C ASN A 99 20.68 -6.74 -7.35
N ASN A 100 20.89 -8.01 -7.74
CA ASN A 100 22.17 -8.58 -8.15
C ASN A 100 22.87 -7.85 -9.32
N SER A 101 22.29 -6.80 -9.87
CA SER A 101 22.83 -6.00 -10.97
C SER A 101 23.92 -5.00 -10.56
N VAL A 102 23.99 -4.61 -9.29
CA VAL A 102 24.99 -3.67 -8.78
C VAL A 102 25.70 -4.27 -7.57
N SER A 103 27.00 -4.54 -7.72
CA SER A 103 27.83 -5.04 -6.61
C SER A 103 28.28 -3.87 -5.74
N PRO A 104 28.03 -3.89 -4.43
CA PRO A 104 28.57 -2.90 -3.52
C PRO A 104 30.10 -2.80 -3.56
N THR A 105 30.77 -3.93 -3.70
CA THR A 105 32.25 -4.00 -3.78
C THR A 105 32.79 -3.26 -5.01
N GLU A 106 32.13 -3.38 -6.16
CA GLU A 106 32.52 -2.66 -7.38
C GLU A 106 32.27 -1.14 -7.23
N THR A 107 31.19 -0.74 -6.56
CA THR A 107 30.93 0.66 -6.26
C THR A 107 32.02 1.26 -5.38
N TYR A 108 32.39 0.58 -4.30
CA TYR A 108 33.45 1.06 -3.42
C TYR A 108 34.85 1.00 -4.04
N LYS A 109 35.11 0.03 -4.92
CA LYS A 109 36.34 0.03 -5.73
C LYS A 109 36.44 1.28 -6.59
N ARG A 110 35.33 1.68 -7.24
CA ARG A 110 35.31 2.91 -8.04
C ARG A 110 35.44 4.16 -7.17
N LEU A 111 34.80 4.17 -6.01
CA LEU A 111 34.87 5.25 -5.06
C LEU A 111 36.30 5.45 -4.54
N LEU A 112 37.01 4.36 -4.12
CA LEU A 112 38.40 4.42 -3.68
C LEU A 112 39.36 5.00 -4.75
N GLY A 113 39.03 4.81 -6.02
CA GLY A 113 39.79 5.35 -7.16
C GLY A 113 39.27 6.69 -7.67
N ALA A 114 38.25 7.27 -7.02
CA ALA A 114 37.65 8.51 -7.46
C ALA A 114 38.62 9.70 -7.29
N ASP A 115 38.60 10.58 -8.27
CA ASP A 115 39.48 11.75 -8.28
C ASP A 115 39.36 12.59 -7.02
N ARG A 116 38.16 12.75 -6.50
CA ARG A 116 37.87 13.53 -5.29
C ARG A 116 38.56 12.97 -4.04
N ILE A 117 38.62 11.63 -3.91
CA ILE A 117 39.31 10.97 -2.77
C ILE A 117 40.83 11.07 -2.95
N VAL A 118 41.33 10.86 -4.19
CA VAL A 118 42.76 10.96 -4.46
C VAL A 118 43.24 12.40 -4.27
N ASP A 119 42.47 13.40 -4.68
CA ASP A 119 42.81 14.81 -4.46
C ASP A 119 42.80 15.20 -2.98
N ALA A 120 41.80 14.72 -2.21
CA ALA A 120 41.73 14.94 -0.76
C ALA A 120 42.90 14.30 -0.02
N ALA A 121 43.25 13.05 -0.40
CA ALA A 121 44.41 12.35 0.16
C ALA A 121 45.73 13.01 -0.22
N ALA A 122 45.85 13.50 -1.46
CA ALA A 122 47.06 14.24 -1.89
C ALA A 122 47.21 15.57 -1.12
N ALA A 123 46.12 16.30 -0.94
CA ALA A 123 46.10 17.58 -0.17
C ALA A 123 46.48 17.32 1.29
N SER A 124 46.06 16.22 1.93
CA SER A 124 46.43 15.92 3.32
C SER A 124 47.92 15.62 3.53
N LEU A 125 48.65 15.27 2.47
CA LEU A 125 50.06 14.96 2.47
C LEU A 125 50.92 16.08 1.82
N ASP A 126 50.31 17.23 1.46
CA ASP A 126 50.97 18.30 0.69
C ASP A 126 51.60 17.82 -0.62
N LEU A 127 51.01 16.80 -1.24
CA LEU A 127 51.46 16.21 -2.50
C LEU A 127 50.57 16.62 -3.67
N SER A 128 51.14 16.67 -4.86
CA SER A 128 50.32 16.73 -6.06
C SER A 128 49.67 15.37 -6.35
N ARG A 129 48.50 15.38 -6.99
CA ARG A 129 47.80 14.15 -7.40
C ARG A 129 48.71 13.19 -8.21
N SER A 130 49.54 13.76 -9.10
CA SER A 130 50.48 13.00 -9.91
C SER A 130 51.57 12.32 -9.07
N SER A 131 51.96 12.94 -7.95
CA SER A 131 52.97 12.39 -7.02
C SER A 131 52.37 11.32 -6.10
N LEU A 132 51.12 11.48 -5.67
CA LEU A 132 50.41 10.44 -4.89
C LEU A 132 50.20 9.20 -5.73
N GLY A 133 49.81 9.37 -6.99
CA GLY A 133 49.40 8.29 -7.88
C GLY A 133 48.01 7.76 -7.57
N GLN A 134 47.49 6.92 -8.46
CA GLN A 134 46.19 6.26 -8.20
C GLN A 134 46.37 4.97 -7.42
N PRO A 135 45.54 4.70 -6.42
CA PRO A 135 45.56 3.43 -5.70
C PRO A 135 45.15 2.28 -6.65
N ARG A 136 45.83 1.15 -6.52
CA ARG A 136 45.49 -0.05 -7.30
C ARG A 136 44.48 -0.87 -6.52
N VAL A 137 43.20 -0.77 -6.85
CA VAL A 137 42.12 -1.49 -6.16
C VAL A 137 41.82 -2.80 -6.85
N ARG A 138 41.80 -3.90 -6.09
CA ARG A 138 41.46 -5.25 -6.54
C ARG A 138 40.34 -5.82 -5.69
N LEU A 139 39.34 -6.41 -6.33
CA LEU A 139 38.33 -7.22 -5.66
C LEU A 139 38.81 -8.68 -5.62
N ILE A 140 38.50 -9.37 -4.54
CA ILE A 140 38.72 -10.82 -4.45
C ILE A 140 37.39 -11.49 -4.80
N ASP A 141 37.41 -12.25 -5.88
CA ASP A 141 36.22 -12.93 -6.41
C ASP A 141 35.55 -13.79 -5.33
N GLN A 142 34.22 -13.77 -5.32
CA GLN A 142 33.35 -14.49 -4.37
C GLN A 142 33.54 -14.11 -2.89
N THR A 143 34.14 -12.96 -2.61
CA THR A 143 34.29 -12.43 -1.25
C THR A 143 33.79 -10.98 -1.16
N SER A 144 33.53 -10.53 0.06
CA SER A 144 33.20 -9.12 0.34
C SER A 144 34.46 -8.31 0.65
N LEU A 145 35.63 -8.73 0.16
CA LEU A 145 36.92 -8.10 0.44
C LEU A 145 37.34 -7.18 -0.71
N ILE A 146 37.84 -6.02 -0.33
CA ILE A 146 38.42 -5.03 -1.25
C ILE A 146 39.87 -4.83 -0.81
N HIS A 147 40.82 -5.15 -1.66
CA HIS A 147 42.23 -4.83 -1.44
C HIS A 147 42.64 -3.63 -2.26
N PHE A 148 43.33 -2.70 -1.67
CA PHE A 148 43.98 -1.64 -2.41
C PHE A 148 45.46 -1.50 -2.06
N GLU A 149 46.25 -1.10 -3.03
CA GLU A 149 47.70 -0.95 -2.91
C GLU A 149 48.05 0.51 -3.21
N THR A 150 48.91 1.06 -2.38
CA THR A 150 49.55 2.38 -2.60
C THR A 150 51.05 2.22 -2.74
N ALA A 151 51.66 3.06 -3.60
CA ALA A 151 53.08 3.02 -3.84
C ALA A 151 53.78 4.31 -3.35
N GLY A 152 54.92 4.18 -2.75
CA GLY A 152 55.72 5.31 -2.29
C GLY A 152 57.25 5.09 -2.46
N PRO A 153 58.08 6.16 -2.42
CA PRO A 153 59.50 6.06 -2.55
C PRO A 153 60.18 5.47 -1.31
N THR A 154 59.54 5.52 -0.14
CA THR A 154 59.98 4.89 1.10
C THR A 154 58.87 4.00 1.67
N PRO A 155 59.17 3.06 2.57
CA PRO A 155 58.18 2.24 3.25
C PRO A 155 57.13 3.10 3.98
N GLN A 156 57.60 4.13 4.69
CA GLN A 156 56.77 5.06 5.46
C GLN A 156 55.88 5.89 4.57
N ASP A 157 56.39 6.39 3.42
CA ASP A 157 55.57 7.12 2.47
C ASP A 157 54.48 6.23 1.83
N ALA A 158 54.79 4.97 1.54
CA ALA A 158 53.82 4.05 0.97
C ALA A 158 52.68 3.79 1.99
N GLN A 159 52.99 3.63 3.26
CA GLN A 159 52.03 3.48 4.34
C GLN A 159 51.21 4.76 4.53
N ALA A 160 51.85 5.93 4.67
CA ALA A 160 51.20 7.23 4.87
C ALA A 160 50.21 7.55 3.71
N ARG A 161 50.56 7.20 2.47
CA ARG A 161 49.63 7.34 1.32
C ARG A 161 48.42 6.42 1.45
N GLY A 162 48.62 5.19 1.95
CA GLY A 162 47.54 4.27 2.29
C GLY A 162 46.61 4.82 3.34
N ASP A 163 47.18 5.34 4.44
CA ASP A 163 46.41 5.95 5.53
C ASP A 163 45.62 7.20 5.05
N ALA A 164 46.26 8.06 4.23
CA ALA A 164 45.62 9.25 3.69
C ALA A 164 44.43 8.90 2.75
N ILE A 165 44.58 7.91 1.87
CA ILE A 165 43.48 7.47 1.01
C ILE A 165 42.36 6.82 1.84
N LEU A 166 42.71 6.03 2.85
CA LEU A 166 41.74 5.42 3.76
C LEU A 166 40.93 6.48 4.53
N ALA A 167 41.60 7.47 5.09
CA ALA A 167 40.96 8.59 5.80
C ALA A 167 40.05 9.42 4.87
N ALA A 168 40.54 9.77 3.68
CA ALA A 168 39.76 10.49 2.68
C ALA A 168 38.55 9.70 2.21
N PHE A 169 38.69 8.38 2.02
CA PHE A 169 37.60 7.47 1.67
C PHE A 169 36.49 7.45 2.72
N PHE A 170 36.84 7.30 4.01
CA PHE A 170 35.83 7.30 5.08
C PHE A 170 35.17 8.66 5.23
N THR A 171 35.91 9.74 5.13
CA THR A 171 35.37 11.11 5.19
C THR A 171 34.35 11.34 4.07
N GLU A 172 34.70 10.96 2.85
CA GLU A 172 33.79 11.08 1.70
C GLU A 172 32.57 10.17 1.82
N LEU A 173 32.78 8.93 2.31
CA LEU A 173 31.68 7.98 2.52
C LEU A 173 30.69 8.48 3.57
N ASP A 174 31.16 9.09 4.65
CA ASP A 174 30.30 9.67 5.69
C ASP A 174 29.59 10.92 5.19
N ALA A 175 30.23 11.73 4.35
CA ALA A 175 29.59 12.86 3.67
C ALA A 175 28.45 12.39 2.75
N LEU A 176 28.68 11.37 1.92
CA LEU A 176 27.67 10.78 1.04
C LEU A 176 26.50 10.17 1.82
N ARG A 177 26.76 9.51 2.94
CA ARG A 177 25.73 8.96 3.83
C ARG A 177 24.87 10.07 4.45
N THR A 178 25.52 11.13 4.90
CA THR A 178 24.83 12.29 5.51
C THR A 178 23.93 12.97 4.49
N ASP A 179 24.45 13.28 3.30
CA ASP A 179 23.70 13.94 2.22
C ASP A 179 22.47 13.09 1.79
N GLU A 180 22.66 11.78 1.69
CA GLU A 180 21.54 10.89 1.38
C GLU A 180 20.51 10.78 2.52
N ALA A 181 20.96 10.72 3.76
CA ALA A 181 20.08 10.71 4.92
C ALA A 181 19.25 12.01 4.99
N ASP A 182 19.87 13.16 4.75
CA ASP A 182 19.19 14.45 4.71
C ASP A 182 18.18 14.52 3.56
N THR A 183 18.55 14.07 2.37
CA THR A 183 17.66 14.04 1.20
C THR A 183 16.44 13.12 1.44
N ARG A 184 16.66 11.95 2.02
CA ARG A 184 15.58 11.02 2.40
C ARG A 184 14.68 11.60 3.49
N GLN A 185 15.28 12.22 4.51
CA GLN A 185 14.52 12.84 5.59
C GLN A 185 13.66 13.99 5.06
N TYR A 186 14.22 14.86 4.22
CA TYR A 186 13.47 15.98 3.63
C TYR A 186 12.30 15.48 2.77
N SER A 187 12.53 14.52 1.89
CA SER A 187 11.48 13.96 1.04
C SER A 187 10.42 13.22 1.86
N GLY A 188 10.83 12.50 2.91
CA GLY A 188 9.92 11.85 3.85
C GLY A 188 9.05 12.82 4.63
N LEU A 189 9.62 13.91 5.15
CA LEU A 189 8.88 14.94 5.88
C LEU A 189 7.90 15.68 4.97
N LYS A 190 8.29 15.98 3.72
CA LYS A 190 7.40 16.57 2.74
C LYS A 190 6.21 15.66 2.43
N ALA A 191 6.46 14.39 2.14
CA ALA A 191 5.39 13.43 1.89
C ALA A 191 4.42 13.30 3.09
N ILE A 192 4.94 13.27 4.32
CA ILE A 192 4.13 13.26 5.55
C ILE A 192 3.27 14.53 5.65
N ALA A 193 3.83 15.70 5.34
CA ALA A 193 3.09 16.97 5.35
C ALA A 193 1.96 16.97 4.31
N ASP A 194 2.23 16.49 3.10
CA ASP A 194 1.25 16.39 2.01
C ASP A 194 0.11 15.41 2.37
N TYR A 195 0.43 14.24 2.93
CA TYR A 195 -0.59 13.28 3.38
C TYR A 195 -1.39 13.80 4.57
N ARG A 196 -0.75 14.50 5.52
CA ARG A 196 -1.46 15.13 6.63
C ARG A 196 -2.44 16.20 6.13
N ALA A 197 -2.05 16.98 5.13
CA ALA A 197 -2.94 17.97 4.50
C ALA A 197 -4.12 17.27 3.82
N SER A 198 -3.92 16.16 3.12
CA SER A 198 -4.98 15.37 2.49
C SER A 198 -5.99 14.83 3.52
N VAL A 199 -5.52 14.27 4.64
CA VAL A 199 -6.38 13.81 5.75
C VAL A 199 -7.19 14.97 6.32
N ALA A 200 -6.58 16.14 6.54
CA ALA A 200 -7.26 17.31 7.05
C ALA A 200 -8.30 17.86 6.08
N ASP A 201 -8.01 17.86 4.78
CA ASP A 201 -8.93 18.29 3.73
C ASP A 201 -10.14 17.38 3.64
N THR A 202 -9.95 16.06 3.59
CA THR A 202 -11.06 15.09 3.56
C THR A 202 -11.93 15.22 4.81
N ARG A 203 -11.32 15.41 6.00
CA ARG A 203 -12.06 15.67 7.23
C ARG A 203 -12.90 16.94 7.16
N THR A 204 -12.35 18.01 6.57
CA THR A 204 -13.06 19.27 6.37
C THR A 204 -14.25 19.09 5.42
N GLN A 205 -14.08 18.32 4.36
CA GLN A 205 -15.16 17.99 3.42
C GLN A 205 -16.29 17.19 4.11
N ILE A 206 -15.96 16.22 4.96
CA ILE A 206 -16.94 15.48 5.77
C ILE A 206 -17.71 16.45 6.68
N GLN A 207 -17.02 17.33 7.42
CA GLN A 207 -17.65 18.30 8.31
C GLN A 207 -18.54 19.29 7.55
N ALA A 208 -18.11 19.75 6.38
CA ALA A 208 -18.91 20.63 5.52
C ALA A 208 -20.18 19.92 5.05
N LEU A 209 -20.08 18.65 4.64
CA LEU A 209 -21.23 17.85 4.23
C LEU A 209 -22.19 17.61 5.40
N GLN A 210 -21.69 17.27 6.58
CA GLN A 210 -22.50 17.11 7.80
C GLN A 210 -23.26 18.39 8.16
N THR A 211 -22.60 19.53 8.12
CA THR A 211 -23.19 20.83 8.45
C THR A 211 -24.24 21.27 7.42
N SER A 212 -23.99 21.04 6.14
CA SER A 212 -24.90 21.46 5.07
C SER A 212 -26.12 20.56 4.93
N SER A 213 -26.00 19.29 5.23
CA SER A 213 -27.07 18.30 5.04
C SER A 213 -27.85 17.98 6.32
N GLY A 214 -27.25 18.17 7.49
CA GLY A 214 -27.80 17.69 8.76
C GLY A 214 -27.65 16.18 8.98
N LEU A 215 -27.02 15.46 8.06
CA LEU A 215 -26.67 14.04 8.21
C LEU A 215 -25.28 13.93 8.82
N PHE A 216 -25.18 13.37 10.04
CA PHE A 216 -23.91 13.33 10.78
C PHE A 216 -23.08 12.07 10.49
N SER A 217 -23.69 10.98 10.03
CA SER A 217 -23.00 9.75 9.70
C SER A 217 -23.81 8.86 8.76
N VAL A 218 -23.13 7.95 8.06
CA VAL A 218 -23.78 6.89 7.27
C VAL A 218 -24.67 6.02 8.15
N ASN A 219 -24.24 5.70 9.37
CA ASN A 219 -25.01 4.89 10.32
C ASN A 219 -26.35 5.55 10.69
N GLN A 220 -26.42 6.89 10.76
CA GLN A 220 -27.68 7.61 10.99
C GLN A 220 -28.68 7.35 9.85
N TYR A 221 -28.22 7.36 8.60
CA TYR A 221 -29.05 7.02 7.44
C TYR A 221 -29.53 5.56 7.48
N GLU A 222 -28.68 4.62 7.86
CA GLU A 222 -29.02 3.20 8.01
C GLU A 222 -30.08 3.00 9.10
N VAL A 223 -29.97 3.70 10.22
CA VAL A 223 -30.97 3.67 11.30
C VAL A 223 -32.32 4.22 10.82
N LEU A 224 -32.32 5.34 10.09
CA LEU A 224 -33.56 5.89 9.52
C LEU A 224 -34.19 4.95 8.52
N LEU A 225 -33.39 4.26 7.72
CA LEU A 225 -33.84 3.25 6.76
C LEU A 225 -34.48 2.04 7.50
N ASP A 226 -33.84 1.54 8.54
CA ASP A 226 -34.39 0.46 9.38
C ASP A 226 -35.72 0.86 10.05
N GLN A 227 -35.78 2.07 10.60
CA GLN A 227 -37.04 2.61 11.16
C GLN A 227 -38.15 2.70 10.11
N HIS A 228 -37.84 3.10 8.90
CA HIS A 228 -38.81 3.14 7.79
C HIS A 228 -39.33 1.73 7.42
N PHE A 229 -38.47 0.75 7.38
CA PHE A 229 -38.88 -0.66 7.15
C PHE A 229 -39.75 -1.17 8.28
N ARG A 230 -39.41 -0.93 9.54
CA ARG A 230 -40.23 -1.32 10.70
C ARG A 230 -41.59 -0.62 10.70
N LEU A 231 -41.64 0.67 10.31
CA LEU A 231 -42.90 1.38 10.14
C LEU A 231 -43.75 0.75 9.06
N ASN A 232 -43.16 0.38 7.92
CA ASN A 232 -43.87 -0.33 6.86
C ASN A 232 -44.45 -1.67 7.33
N ASP A 233 -43.64 -2.46 8.07
CA ASP A 233 -44.12 -3.74 8.64
C ASP A 233 -45.27 -3.52 9.62
N HIS A 234 -45.18 -2.47 10.47
CA HIS A 234 -46.24 -2.11 11.38
C HIS A 234 -47.53 -1.72 10.63
N ILE A 235 -47.42 -0.91 9.56
CA ILE A 235 -48.55 -0.57 8.69
C ILE A 235 -49.18 -1.83 8.08
N MET A 236 -48.38 -2.80 7.66
CA MET A 236 -48.93 -4.04 7.09
C MET A 236 -49.70 -4.85 8.14
N VAL A 237 -49.24 -4.91 9.38
CA VAL A 237 -49.93 -5.56 10.50
C VAL A 237 -51.23 -4.82 10.83
N GLU A 238 -51.18 -3.49 10.98
CA GLU A 238 -52.36 -2.69 11.29
C GLU A 238 -53.42 -2.74 10.16
N ARG A 239 -52.98 -2.80 8.90
CA ARG A 239 -53.88 -2.97 7.76
C ARG A 239 -54.57 -4.36 7.77
N ALA A 240 -53.83 -5.41 8.18
CA ALA A 240 -54.41 -6.74 8.35
C ALA A 240 -55.43 -6.75 9.50
N ASN A 241 -55.08 -6.17 10.66
CA ASN A 241 -55.98 -6.03 11.82
C ASN A 241 -57.26 -5.27 11.46
N LEU A 242 -57.13 -4.13 10.75
CA LEU A 242 -58.25 -3.35 10.28
C LEU A 242 -59.14 -4.17 9.32
N SER A 243 -58.54 -4.93 8.42
CA SER A 243 -59.28 -5.79 7.49
C SER A 243 -60.08 -6.86 8.25
N ASP A 244 -59.51 -7.51 9.25
CA ASP A 244 -60.15 -8.52 10.09
C ASP A 244 -61.28 -7.91 10.92
N LEU A 245 -61.04 -6.75 11.53
CA LEU A 245 -62.04 -6.03 12.33
C LEU A 245 -63.22 -5.53 11.43
N ALA A 246 -62.90 -4.99 10.24
CA ALA A 246 -63.92 -4.58 9.29
C ALA A 246 -64.77 -5.77 8.81
N ALA A 247 -64.14 -6.91 8.51
CA ALA A 247 -64.87 -8.14 8.12
C ALA A 247 -65.75 -8.66 9.25
N ALA A 248 -65.26 -8.66 10.51
CA ALA A 248 -66.07 -9.04 11.67
C ALA A 248 -67.26 -8.10 11.87
N THR A 249 -67.03 -6.78 11.74
CA THR A 249 -68.10 -5.75 11.84
C THR A 249 -69.17 -5.97 10.76
N ALA A 250 -68.75 -6.13 9.48
CA ALA A 250 -69.65 -6.40 8.37
C ALA A 250 -70.45 -7.71 8.53
N SER A 251 -69.80 -8.76 9.11
CA SER A 251 -70.51 -10.01 9.42
C SER A 251 -71.58 -9.83 10.47
N LEU A 252 -71.30 -9.03 11.52
CA LEU A 252 -72.25 -8.75 12.57
C LEU A 252 -73.39 -7.86 12.11
N GLU A 253 -73.12 -6.84 11.24
CA GLU A 253 -74.15 -6.02 10.56
C GLU A 253 -75.07 -6.91 9.71
N ALA A 254 -74.51 -7.82 8.92
CA ALA A 254 -75.32 -8.74 8.11
C ALA A 254 -76.18 -9.67 8.95
N GLN A 255 -75.69 -10.16 10.11
CA GLN A 255 -76.44 -11.02 11.01
C GLN A 255 -77.59 -10.25 11.71
N LEU A 256 -77.33 -8.97 12.07
CA LEU A 256 -78.34 -8.14 12.74
C LEU A 256 -79.30 -7.47 11.77
N GLY A 257 -78.92 -7.40 10.46
CA GLY A 257 -79.71 -6.75 9.41
C GLY A 257 -79.77 -5.21 9.50
N LEU A 258 -78.80 -4.59 10.22
CA LEU A 258 -78.72 -3.15 10.39
C LEU A 258 -77.28 -2.68 10.55
N ASP A 259 -77.06 -1.43 10.23
CA ASP A 259 -75.74 -0.85 10.34
C ASP A 259 -75.46 -0.35 11.77
N ALA A 260 -74.18 -0.03 12.06
CA ALA A 260 -73.75 0.46 13.36
C ALA A 260 -74.39 1.78 13.74
N VAL A 261 -74.79 2.63 12.77
CA VAL A 261 -75.43 3.93 13.06
C VAL A 261 -76.84 3.71 13.59
N ILE A 262 -77.62 2.81 12.96
CA ILE A 262 -78.96 2.43 13.39
C ILE A 262 -78.86 1.66 14.72
N ALA A 263 -77.85 0.79 14.93
CA ALA A 263 -77.61 0.12 16.19
C ALA A 263 -77.39 1.13 17.34
N ALA A 264 -76.53 2.12 17.12
CA ALA A 264 -76.31 3.21 18.09
C ALA A 264 -77.57 4.01 18.41
N ALA A 265 -78.34 4.34 17.36
CA ALA A 265 -79.63 5.04 17.51
C ALA A 265 -80.64 4.22 18.33
N THR A 266 -80.71 2.90 18.01
CA THR A 266 -81.55 1.96 18.82
C THR A 266 -81.18 1.96 20.28
N LEU A 267 -79.89 1.84 20.61
CA LEU A 267 -79.45 1.87 21.99
C LEU A 267 -79.68 3.22 22.68
N LYS A 268 -79.57 4.36 21.99
CA LYS A 268 -79.92 5.69 22.50
C LYS A 268 -81.38 5.82 22.85
N LEU A 269 -82.27 5.26 21.99
CA LEU A 269 -83.72 5.31 22.23
C LEU A 269 -84.09 4.46 23.47
N PHE A 270 -83.56 3.23 23.59
CA PHE A 270 -83.78 2.37 24.72
C PHE A 270 -83.18 2.86 26.04
N ALA A 271 -82.12 3.64 25.97
CA ALA A 271 -81.58 4.33 27.15
C ALA A 271 -82.43 5.51 27.61
N ASN A 272 -83.38 6.00 26.78
CA ASN A 272 -84.24 7.13 27.11
C ASN A 272 -85.56 6.63 27.75
N THR A 273 -85.75 6.92 29.05
CA THR A 273 -86.87 6.44 29.85
C THR A 273 -88.24 7.02 29.37
N ALA A 274 -88.28 8.22 28.80
CA ALA A 274 -89.52 8.80 28.26
C ALA A 274 -89.96 8.07 26.97
N TYR A 275 -88.97 7.70 26.08
CA TYR A 275 -89.25 6.92 24.87
C TYR A 275 -89.71 5.51 25.18
N THR A 276 -89.07 4.83 26.13
CA THR A 276 -89.46 3.46 26.54
C THR A 276 -90.84 3.42 27.19
N ALA A 277 -91.20 4.44 28.00
CA ALA A 277 -92.54 4.56 28.53
C ALA A 277 -93.62 4.76 27.47
N LEU A 278 -93.32 5.54 26.40
CA LEU A 278 -94.24 5.71 25.28
C LEU A 278 -94.41 4.42 24.48
N LEU A 279 -93.33 3.61 24.25
CA LEU A 279 -93.38 2.31 23.64
C LEU A 279 -94.24 1.31 24.49
N GLU A 280 -94.11 1.32 25.77
CA GLU A 280 -94.93 0.52 26.69
C GLU A 280 -96.42 0.85 26.54
N GLU A 281 -96.73 2.14 26.45
CA GLU A 281 -98.15 2.58 26.24
C GLU A 281 -98.62 2.20 24.81
N ILE A 282 -97.78 2.30 23.76
CA ILE A 282 -98.09 1.80 22.39
C ILE A 282 -98.36 0.29 22.44
N ALA A 283 -97.54 -0.45 23.09
CA ALA A 283 -97.71 -1.91 23.22
C ALA A 283 -99.00 -2.27 23.98
N ASN A 284 -99.27 -1.58 25.02
CA ASN A 284 -100.53 -1.78 25.79
C ASN A 284 -101.75 -1.50 24.91
N THR A 285 -101.68 -0.44 24.06
CA THR A 285 -102.80 -0.09 23.15
C THR A 285 -102.91 -1.18 22.02
N GLU A 286 -101.82 -1.72 21.56
CA GLU A 286 -101.85 -2.80 20.54
C GLU A 286 -102.36 -4.13 21.15
N ILE A 287 -102.06 -4.44 22.40
CA ILE A 287 -102.67 -5.56 23.10
C ILE A 287 -104.18 -5.34 23.21
N ALA A 288 -104.60 -4.12 23.60
CA ALA A 288 -106.03 -3.77 23.63
C ALA A 288 -106.75 -3.87 22.27
N LEU A 289 -106.06 -3.45 21.18
CA LEU A 289 -106.56 -3.64 19.82
C LEU A 289 -106.68 -5.14 19.43
N THR A 290 -105.67 -5.92 19.83
CA THR A 290 -105.67 -7.37 19.55
C THR A 290 -106.78 -8.07 20.35
N ASP A 291 -106.93 -7.71 21.57
CA ASP A 291 -108.07 -8.22 22.44
C ASP A 291 -109.42 -7.85 21.91
N ALA A 292 -109.61 -6.58 21.52
CA ALA A 292 -110.82 -6.11 20.88
C ALA A 292 -111.09 -6.83 19.54
N SER A 293 -110.06 -7.15 18.74
CA SER A 293 -110.18 -7.87 17.52
C SER A 293 -110.54 -9.33 17.72
N ALA A 294 -109.96 -9.98 18.77
CA ALA A 294 -110.26 -11.36 19.17
C ALA A 294 -111.69 -11.52 19.64
N GLN A 295 -112.28 -10.45 20.22
CA GLN A 295 -113.71 -10.37 20.63
C GLN A 295 -114.60 -10.06 19.34
N ARG A 296 -114.03 -10.02 18.15
CA ARG A 296 -114.79 -9.75 16.86
C ARG A 296 -115.45 -8.38 16.85
N TYR A 297 -114.88 -7.39 17.52
CA TYR A 297 -115.46 -6.01 17.41
C TYR A 297 -115.06 -5.42 16.01
N GLY A 298 -116.02 -4.84 15.33
CA GLY A 298 -115.76 -4.19 14.06
C GLY A 298 -115.02 -2.87 14.27
N SER A 299 -114.38 -2.35 13.19
CA SER A 299 -113.60 -1.10 13.18
C SER A 299 -114.35 0.11 13.73
N ARG A 300 -115.69 0.07 13.71
CA ARG A 300 -116.57 1.17 14.26
C ARG A 300 -116.97 0.97 15.68
N HIS A 301 -116.52 -0.09 16.30
CA HIS A 301 -116.78 -0.32 17.74
C HIS A 301 -116.06 0.68 18.64
N PRO A 302 -116.76 1.33 19.68
CA PRO A 302 -116.11 2.32 20.47
C PRO A 302 -114.83 1.97 21.11
N ARG A 303 -114.64 0.69 21.57
CA ARG A 303 -113.38 0.20 22.16
C ARG A 303 -112.24 0.11 21.13
N MET A 304 -112.58 -0.30 19.86
CA MET A 304 -111.58 -0.36 18.81
C MET A 304 -111.15 1.03 18.36
N GLN A 305 -112.12 1.97 18.25
CA GLN A 305 -111.78 3.34 17.90
C GLN A 305 -110.95 4.05 19.06
N ALA A 306 -111.35 3.80 20.33
CA ALA A 306 -110.55 4.39 21.43
C ALA A 306 -109.12 3.86 21.53
N ALA A 307 -108.90 2.54 21.27
CA ALA A 307 -107.58 1.97 21.26
C ALA A 307 -106.74 2.42 20.09
N GLN A 308 -107.36 2.54 18.86
CA GLN A 308 -106.72 3.11 17.69
C GLN A 308 -106.35 4.59 17.94
N ALA A 309 -107.26 5.43 18.48
CA ALA A 309 -106.94 6.82 18.73
C ALA A 309 -105.85 7.00 19.75
N ALA A 310 -105.79 6.17 20.82
CA ALA A 310 -104.75 6.19 21.79
C ALA A 310 -103.38 5.76 21.23
N ARG A 311 -103.36 4.69 20.39
CA ARG A 311 -102.17 4.26 19.65
C ARG A 311 -101.62 5.39 18.75
N ASP A 312 -102.49 5.98 17.95
CA ASP A 312 -102.13 7.03 17.01
C ASP A 312 -101.64 8.31 17.76
N GLN A 313 -102.25 8.63 18.88
CA GLN A 313 -101.73 9.71 19.80
C GLN A 313 -100.38 9.45 20.30
N PHE A 314 -100.11 8.24 20.94
CA PHE A 314 -98.75 7.92 21.38
C PHE A 314 -97.73 7.83 20.27
N ALA A 315 -98.08 7.24 19.14
CA ALA A 315 -97.22 7.20 17.96
C ALA A 315 -96.88 8.63 17.41
N SER A 316 -97.82 9.54 17.47
CA SER A 316 -97.58 10.91 17.04
C SER A 316 -96.62 11.68 17.94
N VAL A 317 -96.49 11.27 19.17
CA VAL A 317 -95.48 11.85 20.12
C VAL A 317 -94.16 11.05 20.06
N ALA A 318 -94.21 9.75 19.90
CA ALA A 318 -93.04 8.89 19.90
C ALA A 318 -92.11 9.18 18.69
N LEU A 319 -92.64 9.41 17.51
CA LEU A 319 -91.83 9.65 16.29
C LEU A 319 -91.00 10.95 16.37
N PRO A 320 -91.55 12.14 16.70
CA PRO A 320 -90.74 13.35 16.88
C PRO A 320 -89.74 13.26 17.98
N LEU A 321 -90.08 12.56 19.07
CA LEU A 321 -89.17 12.33 20.16
C LEU A 321 -88.00 11.46 19.71
N ALA A 322 -88.27 10.38 19.02
CA ALA A 322 -87.21 9.53 18.45
C ALA A 322 -86.32 10.30 17.46
N GLN A 323 -86.86 11.13 16.61
CA GLN A 323 -86.09 12.01 15.70
C GLN A 323 -85.20 12.98 16.49
N SER A 324 -85.75 13.57 17.56
CA SER A 324 -84.96 14.51 18.39
C SER A 324 -83.80 13.85 19.16
N ILE A 325 -83.96 12.60 19.57
CA ILE A 325 -82.94 11.84 20.30
C ILE A 325 -81.88 11.31 19.36
N THR A 326 -82.26 10.79 18.19
CA THR A 326 -81.33 10.10 17.26
C THR A 326 -80.77 11.01 16.20
N GLY A 327 -81.48 12.05 15.78
CA GLY A 327 -81.15 12.87 14.63
C GLY A 327 -81.47 12.20 13.27
N LEU A 328 -82.12 11.04 13.28
CA LEU A 328 -82.45 10.26 12.08
C LEU A 328 -83.80 10.69 11.53
N ASP A 329 -84.01 10.49 10.23
CA ASP A 329 -85.32 10.71 9.59
C ASP A 329 -86.32 9.58 9.88
N ALA A 330 -87.58 9.77 9.49
CA ALA A 330 -88.65 8.83 9.75
C ALA A 330 -88.45 7.46 9.05
N GLU A 331 -87.81 7.49 7.87
CA GLU A 331 -87.50 6.27 7.10
C GLU A 331 -86.46 5.38 7.77
N ALA A 332 -85.36 5.99 8.21
CA ALA A 332 -84.31 5.30 8.98
C ALA A 332 -84.82 4.77 10.33
N LEU A 333 -85.70 5.53 11.00
CA LEU A 333 -86.33 5.10 12.23
C LEU A 333 -87.30 3.90 12.07
N SER A 334 -87.88 3.69 10.87
CA SER A 334 -88.75 2.54 10.60
C SER A 334 -87.98 1.21 10.63
N ASN A 335 -86.67 1.22 10.48
CA ASN A 335 -85.79 0.04 10.52
C ASN A 335 -85.25 -0.30 11.92
N ILE A 336 -85.67 0.55 12.90
CA ILE A 336 -85.23 0.31 14.30
C ILE A 336 -86.06 -0.82 14.91
N ASP A 337 -85.36 -1.76 15.55
CA ASP A 337 -85.99 -2.80 16.33
C ASP A 337 -86.64 -2.25 17.61
N LEU A 338 -87.95 -2.35 17.67
CA LEU A 338 -88.71 -1.77 18.80
C LEU A 338 -88.70 -2.64 20.07
N SER A 339 -88.08 -3.81 20.05
CA SER A 339 -88.05 -4.74 21.21
C SER A 339 -86.78 -5.52 21.22
N PRO A 340 -85.61 -4.93 21.40
CA PRO A 340 -84.40 -5.73 21.55
C PRO A 340 -84.47 -6.52 22.86
N ASP A 341 -84.33 -7.82 22.78
CA ASP A 341 -84.11 -8.63 23.97
C ASP A 341 -82.69 -8.43 24.50
N GLY A 342 -82.40 -8.88 25.72
CA GLY A 342 -81.13 -8.63 26.38
C GLY A 342 -79.92 -9.14 25.60
N ALA A 343 -80.03 -10.20 24.84
CA ALA A 343 -78.97 -10.74 24.02
C ALA A 343 -78.77 -9.91 22.76
N ARG A 344 -79.82 -9.47 22.11
CA ARG A 344 -79.76 -8.59 20.91
C ARG A 344 -79.21 -7.20 21.26
N ALA A 345 -79.60 -6.64 22.42
CA ALA A 345 -79.04 -5.37 22.89
C ALA A 345 -77.50 -5.45 23.13
N GLN A 346 -76.98 -6.61 23.60
CA GLN A 346 -75.55 -6.85 23.76
C GLN A 346 -74.87 -6.86 22.39
N LEU A 347 -75.42 -7.57 21.37
CA LEU A 347 -74.86 -7.59 20.04
C LEU A 347 -74.89 -6.23 19.34
N LEU A 348 -75.91 -5.42 19.56
CA LEU A 348 -75.97 -4.03 19.10
C LEU A 348 -74.87 -3.16 19.75
N ALA A 349 -74.62 -3.32 21.05
CA ALA A 349 -73.57 -2.64 21.73
C ALA A 349 -72.18 -3.05 21.20
N GLU A 350 -71.98 -4.36 20.97
CA GLU A 350 -70.76 -4.91 20.39
C GLU A 350 -70.50 -4.35 19.00
N LEU A 351 -71.56 -4.30 18.15
CA LEU A 351 -71.46 -3.69 16.79
C LEU A 351 -71.03 -2.22 16.85
N VAL A 352 -71.58 -1.45 17.74
CA VAL A 352 -71.21 -0.02 17.92
C VAL A 352 -69.74 0.09 18.36
N LEU A 353 -69.30 -0.73 19.32
CA LEU A 353 -67.92 -0.76 19.80
C LEU A 353 -66.96 -1.12 18.67
N MET A 354 -67.22 -2.20 17.92
CA MET A 354 -66.41 -2.63 16.77
C MET A 354 -66.33 -1.53 15.70
N HIS A 355 -67.47 -0.82 15.44
CA HIS A 355 -67.46 0.29 14.47
C HIS A 355 -66.56 1.45 14.94
N VAL A 356 -66.55 1.77 16.24
CA VAL A 356 -65.67 2.77 16.79
C VAL A 356 -64.22 2.34 16.69
N GLU A 357 -63.94 1.05 16.93
CA GLU A 357 -62.61 0.48 16.78
C GLU A 357 -62.13 0.51 15.32
N VAL A 358 -62.99 0.15 14.33
CA VAL A 358 -62.68 0.27 12.89
C VAL A 358 -62.38 1.74 12.54
N SER A 359 -63.17 2.66 13.01
CA SER A 359 -62.92 4.09 12.78
C SER A 359 -61.59 4.55 13.37
N GLY A 360 -61.31 4.16 14.60
CA GLY A 360 -60.06 4.47 15.30
C GLY A 360 -58.85 3.87 14.59
N ALA A 361 -58.93 2.59 14.18
CA ALA A 361 -57.85 1.90 13.46
C ALA A 361 -57.63 2.52 12.06
N THR A 362 -58.68 2.98 11.41
CA THR A 362 -58.58 3.66 10.10
C THR A 362 -57.82 4.99 10.22
N GLU A 363 -58.14 5.81 11.18
CA GLU A 363 -57.44 7.08 11.46
C GLU A 363 -55.98 6.83 11.88
N GLN A 364 -55.73 5.80 12.67
CA GLN A 364 -54.37 5.39 13.03
C GLN A 364 -53.60 5.00 11.80
N LEU A 365 -54.17 4.18 10.92
CA LEU A 365 -53.52 3.76 9.66
C LEU A 365 -53.17 4.93 8.77
N VAL A 366 -54.12 5.90 8.60
CA VAL A 366 -53.87 7.13 7.84
C VAL A 366 -52.71 7.91 8.41
N THR A 367 -52.65 8.03 9.75
CA THR A 367 -51.51 8.70 10.41
C THR A 367 -50.19 8.02 10.17
N LEU A 368 -50.14 6.68 10.28
CA LEU A 368 -48.94 5.89 10.00
C LEU A 368 -48.50 5.99 8.52
N GLU A 369 -49.46 6.01 7.58
CA GLU A 369 -49.15 6.20 6.16
C GLU A 369 -48.59 7.58 5.85
N ILE A 370 -49.06 8.62 6.51
CA ILE A 370 -48.49 9.98 6.40
C ILE A 370 -47.05 9.97 6.93
N GLN A 371 -46.83 9.40 8.12
CA GLN A 371 -45.49 9.28 8.70
C GLN A 371 -44.53 8.49 7.81
N LYS A 372 -45.02 7.42 7.15
CA LYS A 372 -44.25 6.65 6.16
C LYS A 372 -43.88 7.52 4.96
N ALA A 373 -44.82 8.29 4.41
CA ALA A 373 -44.56 9.16 3.28
C ALA A 373 -43.51 10.25 3.61
N ASP A 374 -43.66 10.88 4.77
CA ASP A 374 -42.71 11.87 5.26
C ASP A 374 -41.31 11.25 5.51
N GLY A 375 -41.24 10.08 6.14
CA GLY A 375 -40.00 9.34 6.34
C GLY A 375 -39.35 8.95 5.02
N GLN A 376 -40.12 8.52 4.04
CA GLN A 376 -39.62 8.20 2.69
C GLN A 376 -39.02 9.44 2.00
N GLN A 377 -39.65 10.60 2.12
CA GLN A 377 -39.13 11.84 1.56
C GLN A 377 -37.78 12.24 2.21
N VAL A 378 -37.67 12.10 3.51
CA VAL A 378 -36.41 12.33 4.24
C VAL A 378 -35.32 11.37 3.74
N LEU A 379 -35.61 10.08 3.62
CA LEU A 379 -34.67 9.07 3.11
C LEU A 379 -34.20 9.38 1.68
N ILE A 380 -35.13 9.76 0.78
CA ILE A 380 -34.80 10.16 -0.58
C ILE A 380 -33.88 11.38 -0.59
N SER A 381 -34.14 12.37 0.26
CA SER A 381 -33.30 13.57 0.36
C SER A 381 -31.92 13.29 0.88
N PHE A 382 -31.77 12.34 1.82
CA PHE A 382 -30.47 11.96 2.40
C PHE A 382 -29.69 10.94 1.58
N SER A 383 -30.34 10.17 0.70
CA SER A 383 -29.71 9.11 -0.08
C SER A 383 -28.44 9.56 -0.83
N PRO A 384 -28.45 10.63 -1.64
CA PRO A 384 -27.25 11.10 -2.32
C PRO A 384 -26.17 11.62 -1.35
N THR A 385 -26.60 12.20 -0.23
CA THR A 385 -25.71 12.69 0.83
C THR A 385 -25.06 11.54 1.56
N ALA A 386 -25.79 10.47 1.89
CA ALA A 386 -25.29 9.28 2.53
C ALA A 386 -24.25 8.56 1.66
N ALA A 387 -24.52 8.44 0.34
CA ALA A 387 -23.58 7.89 -0.61
C ALA A 387 -22.29 8.70 -0.67
N LYS A 388 -22.37 10.02 -0.76
CA LYS A 388 -21.20 10.91 -0.74
C LYS A 388 -20.46 10.87 0.59
N MET A 389 -21.15 10.76 1.71
CA MET A 389 -20.55 10.59 3.04
C MET A 389 -19.75 9.29 3.10
N GLN A 390 -20.31 8.19 2.61
CA GLN A 390 -19.64 6.89 2.57
C GLN A 390 -18.38 6.94 1.72
N ASP A 391 -18.40 7.60 0.57
CA ASP A 391 -17.23 7.80 -0.27
C ASP A 391 -16.14 8.61 0.46
N LEU A 392 -16.52 9.71 1.11
CA LEU A 392 -15.61 10.55 1.88
C LEU A 392 -15.03 9.83 3.11
N GLU A 393 -15.84 9.01 3.81
CA GLU A 393 -15.37 8.21 4.95
C GLU A 393 -14.37 7.14 4.48
N ARG A 394 -14.61 6.51 3.31
CA ARG A 394 -13.66 5.59 2.69
C ARG A 394 -12.37 6.31 2.30
N ASP A 395 -12.47 7.46 1.63
CA ASP A 395 -11.30 8.25 1.23
C ASP A 395 -10.50 8.74 2.44
N PHE A 396 -11.18 9.13 3.52
CA PHE A 396 -10.55 9.46 4.80
C PHE A 396 -9.79 8.29 5.38
N SER A 397 -10.39 7.09 5.41
CA SER A 397 -9.73 5.90 5.94
C SER A 397 -8.50 5.49 5.11
N VAL A 398 -8.58 5.63 3.77
CA VAL A 398 -7.44 5.41 2.87
C VAL A 398 -6.34 6.45 3.10
N ALA A 399 -6.70 7.73 3.18
CA ALA A 399 -5.75 8.80 3.44
C ALA A 399 -5.04 8.62 4.80
N GLU A 400 -5.78 8.21 5.84
CA GLU A 400 -5.24 7.92 7.17
C GLU A 400 -4.28 6.72 7.15
N ALA A 401 -4.65 5.64 6.44
CA ALA A 401 -3.78 4.47 6.28
C ALA A 401 -2.48 4.81 5.52
N VAL A 402 -2.58 5.61 4.45
CA VAL A 402 -1.40 6.09 3.70
C VAL A 402 -0.53 7.00 4.57
N PHE A 403 -1.12 7.92 5.32
CA PHE A 403 -0.41 8.78 6.26
C PHE A 403 0.33 7.98 7.33
N ALA A 404 -0.33 7.00 7.95
CA ALA A 404 0.27 6.12 8.94
C ALA A 404 1.44 5.29 8.35
N SER A 405 1.26 4.78 7.11
CA SER A 405 2.32 4.05 6.42
C SER A 405 3.53 4.93 6.07
N ALA A 406 3.29 6.20 5.71
CA ALA A 406 4.35 7.17 5.45
C ALA A 406 5.16 7.49 6.71
N ILE A 407 4.49 7.66 7.86
CA ILE A 407 5.16 7.83 9.16
C ILE A 407 6.01 6.61 9.50
N ALA A 408 5.45 5.40 9.37
CA ALA A 408 6.18 4.16 9.64
C ALA A 408 7.42 4.01 8.75
N ARG A 409 7.29 4.33 7.45
CA ARG A 409 8.41 4.33 6.50
C ARG A 409 9.45 5.38 6.85
N ALA A 410 9.06 6.60 7.20
CA ALA A 410 9.99 7.65 7.60
C ALA A 410 10.75 7.28 8.89
N GLN A 411 10.07 6.60 9.82
CA GLN A 411 10.69 6.12 11.05
C GLN A 411 11.69 4.98 10.79
N SER A 412 11.35 4.02 9.93
CA SER A 412 12.26 2.93 9.56
C SER A 412 13.46 3.44 8.75
N SER A 413 13.28 4.44 7.87
CA SER A 413 14.38 5.02 7.10
C SER A 413 15.39 5.78 7.96
N LYS A 414 14.98 6.32 9.12
CA LYS A 414 15.90 6.93 10.10
C LYS A 414 16.81 5.92 10.78
N SER A 415 16.36 4.69 10.95
CA SER A 415 17.14 3.63 11.60
C SER A 415 18.11 2.91 10.65
N ASP A 416 17.96 3.09 9.33
CA ASP A 416 18.78 2.42 8.33
C ASP A 416 19.72 3.39 7.59
N VAL A 417 20.73 3.88 8.32
CA VAL A 417 21.77 4.79 7.80
C VAL A 417 22.63 4.10 6.73
N TYR A 418 22.67 2.76 6.73
CA TYR A 418 23.54 1.98 5.84
C TYR A 418 22.84 1.39 4.63
N ALA A 419 21.57 1.77 4.35
CA ALA A 419 20.80 1.18 3.26
C ALA A 419 21.43 1.34 1.88
N SER A 420 21.93 2.55 1.56
CA SER A 420 22.54 2.83 0.25
C SER A 420 24.06 2.71 0.25
N TYR A 421 24.68 2.96 1.40
CA TYR A 421 26.12 2.80 1.56
C TYR A 421 26.40 1.81 2.70
N PRO A 422 26.50 0.50 2.41
CA PRO A 422 26.72 -0.54 3.41
C PRO A 422 27.92 -0.27 4.28
N LEU A 423 27.90 -0.84 5.49
CA LEU A 423 29.02 -0.73 6.42
C LEU A 423 30.30 -1.29 5.80
N VAL A 424 31.38 -0.53 5.86
CA VAL A 424 32.74 -0.96 5.49
C VAL A 424 33.61 -0.91 6.71
N GLN A 425 34.39 -1.95 6.92
CA GLN A 425 35.33 -2.06 8.03
C GLN A 425 36.74 -2.28 7.50
N VAL A 426 37.74 -1.73 8.21
CA VAL A 426 39.12 -1.99 7.93
C VAL A 426 39.48 -3.37 8.51
N LEU A 427 39.79 -4.33 7.64
CA LEU A 427 40.26 -5.65 8.05
C LEU A 427 41.77 -5.60 8.35
N GLU A 428 42.53 -4.95 7.49
CA GLU A 428 43.97 -4.76 7.64
C GLU A 428 44.32 -3.29 7.35
N ASN A 429 45.02 -2.65 8.28
CA ASN A 429 45.55 -1.32 8.10
C ASN A 429 46.69 -1.30 7.05
N PRO A 430 46.99 -0.13 6.45
CA PRO A 430 48.12 -0.03 5.51
C PRO A 430 49.38 -0.62 6.05
N SER A 431 49.92 -1.62 5.36
CA SER A 431 51.10 -2.36 5.76
C SER A 431 52.36 -1.54 5.57
N LEU A 432 53.35 -1.71 6.48
CA LEU A 432 54.71 -1.19 6.29
C LEU A 432 55.48 -2.23 5.47
N PRO A 433 55.90 -1.99 4.21
CA PRO A 433 56.61 -2.97 3.41
C PRO A 433 58.05 -3.11 3.79
N ASP A 434 58.55 -4.35 4.00
CA ASP A 434 59.94 -4.64 4.36
C ASP A 434 60.86 -4.60 3.14
N GLU A 435 60.37 -4.95 1.94
CA GLU A 435 61.20 -5.03 0.72
C GLU A 435 60.63 -4.11 -0.37
N PRO A 436 61.47 -3.52 -1.22
CA PRO A 436 61.03 -2.74 -2.37
C PRO A 436 60.30 -3.63 -3.40
N SER A 437 59.15 -3.20 -3.87
CA SER A 437 58.38 -3.90 -4.91
C SER A 437 58.94 -3.69 -6.31
N SER A 438 59.74 -2.63 -6.54
CA SER A 438 60.39 -2.29 -7.79
C SER A 438 61.74 -1.57 -7.50
N PRO A 439 62.77 -1.88 -8.27
CA PRO A 439 62.95 -3.00 -9.23
C PRO A 439 62.98 -4.35 -8.52
N ASN A 440 62.31 -5.33 -9.11
CA ASN A 440 62.29 -6.68 -8.56
C ASN A 440 63.63 -7.39 -8.90
N ARG A 441 64.58 -7.36 -7.91
CA ARG A 441 65.92 -7.92 -8.06
C ARG A 441 65.89 -9.37 -8.53
N LYS A 442 65.00 -10.20 -8.03
CA LYS A 442 64.89 -11.62 -8.36
C LYS A 442 64.53 -11.81 -9.86
N ILE A 443 63.61 -11.02 -10.40
CA ILE A 443 63.20 -11.10 -11.82
C ILE A 443 64.30 -10.59 -12.74
N VAL A 444 64.96 -9.47 -12.40
CA VAL A 444 66.03 -8.87 -13.22
C VAL A 444 67.25 -9.81 -13.28
N ILE A 445 67.64 -10.38 -12.15
CA ILE A 445 68.75 -11.35 -12.08
C ILE A 445 68.41 -12.64 -12.86
N SER A 446 67.19 -13.19 -12.71
CA SER A 446 66.77 -14.38 -13.42
C SER A 446 66.71 -14.14 -14.93
N ALA A 447 66.23 -12.98 -15.38
CA ALA A 447 66.24 -12.60 -16.77
C ALA A 447 67.66 -12.50 -17.34
N GLY A 448 68.60 -11.96 -16.55
CA GLY A 448 70.06 -11.91 -16.89
C GLY A 448 70.65 -13.29 -17.02
N ILE A 449 70.34 -14.19 -16.12
CA ILE A 449 70.81 -15.59 -16.16
C ILE A 449 70.28 -16.33 -17.39
N VAL A 450 68.95 -16.22 -17.67
CA VAL A 450 68.35 -16.85 -18.86
C VAL A 450 68.94 -16.28 -20.18
N ALA A 451 69.13 -14.98 -20.24
CA ALA A 451 69.74 -14.33 -21.42
C ALA A 451 71.20 -14.80 -21.61
N SER A 452 71.98 -14.92 -20.49
CA SER A 452 73.33 -15.41 -20.51
C SER A 452 73.39 -16.88 -20.97
N LEU A 453 72.49 -17.71 -20.49
CA LEU A 453 72.39 -19.13 -20.83
C LEU A 453 72.04 -19.31 -22.32
N MET A 454 71.07 -18.50 -22.85
CA MET A 454 70.72 -18.47 -24.27
C MET A 454 71.94 -18.06 -25.14
N LEU A 455 72.69 -17.06 -24.70
CA LEU A 455 73.91 -16.61 -25.42
C LEU A 455 74.95 -17.72 -25.46
N LEU A 456 75.24 -18.38 -24.32
CA LEU A 456 76.19 -19.47 -24.23
C LEU A 456 75.76 -20.68 -25.12
N CYS A 457 74.47 -21.08 -24.99
CA CYS A 457 73.96 -22.14 -25.91
C CYS A 457 74.10 -21.80 -27.38
N SER A 458 73.83 -20.56 -27.79
CA SER A 458 73.98 -20.09 -29.14
C SER A 458 75.43 -20.17 -29.63
N LEU A 459 76.39 -19.80 -28.75
CA LEU A 459 77.85 -19.93 -29.06
C LEU A 459 78.29 -21.38 -29.14
N VAL A 460 77.80 -22.26 -28.22
CA VAL A 460 78.12 -23.73 -28.30
C VAL A 460 77.53 -24.35 -29.57
N ILE A 461 76.29 -24.04 -29.94
CA ILE A 461 75.68 -24.53 -31.18
C ILE A 461 76.49 -24.02 -32.38
N GLY A 462 76.88 -22.75 -32.36
CA GLY A 462 77.76 -22.17 -33.39
C GLY A 462 79.14 -22.92 -33.54
N TRP A 463 79.75 -23.28 -32.40
CA TRP A 463 80.99 -24.04 -32.32
C TRP A 463 80.84 -25.44 -32.92
N ILE A 464 79.79 -26.19 -32.45
CA ILE A 464 79.50 -27.57 -32.91
C ILE A 464 79.15 -27.61 -34.37
N ARG A 465 78.35 -26.67 -34.93
CA ARG A 465 77.92 -26.58 -36.27
C ARG A 465 79.11 -26.51 -37.25
N ILE A 466 80.13 -25.71 -36.92
CA ILE A 466 81.34 -25.59 -37.78
C ILE A 466 82.13 -26.86 -37.78
N SER A 467 82.28 -27.59 -36.70
CA SER A 467 82.94 -28.87 -36.64
C SER A 467 82.19 -30.01 -37.38
N LEU A 468 80.87 -29.98 -37.33
CA LEU A 468 80.00 -30.90 -38.05
C LEU A 468 80.06 -30.69 -39.59
N ILE A 469 79.98 -29.44 -40.06
CA ILE A 469 80.05 -29.09 -41.48
C ILE A 469 81.41 -29.42 -42.02
N SER A 470 82.55 -29.22 -41.34
CA SER A 470 83.87 -29.60 -41.73
C SER A 470 84.03 -31.13 -41.87
N ARG A 471 83.40 -31.92 -40.99
CA ARG A 471 83.42 -33.41 -41.09
C ARG A 471 82.58 -33.95 -42.22
N LEU A 472 81.46 -33.26 -42.57
CA LEU A 472 80.56 -33.64 -43.64
C LEU A 472 81.17 -33.27 -45.01
N MET A 473 81.96 -32.19 -45.13
CA MET A 473 82.63 -31.78 -46.39
C MET A 473 83.90 -32.53 -46.61
N CYS A 474 84.66 -33.04 -45.61
CA CYS A 474 85.82 -33.90 -45.77
C CYS A 474 85.48 -35.37 -46.09
N LYS A 475 84.24 -35.75 -46.30
CA LYS A 475 83.82 -37.13 -46.60
C LYS A 475 83.40 -37.29 -48.08
N HIS A 476 83.69 -36.26 -48.86
CA HIS A 476 83.33 -36.22 -50.29
C HIS A 476 84.55 -35.90 -51.19
N ASP A 477 85.79 -36.19 -50.75
CA ASP A 477 86.95 -36.32 -51.61
C ASP A 477 87.55 -37.73 -51.54
#